data_323eb8eecccb3bc1844af89d1e01972a
#
_entry.id   323eb8eecccb3bc1844af89d1e01972a
#
_cell.length_a   1.000
_cell.length_b   1.000
_cell.length_c   1.000
_cell.angle_alpha   90.00
_cell.angle_beta   90.00
_cell.angle_gamma   90.00
#
_symmetry.space_group_name_H-M   'P 1'
#
loop_
_entity.id
_entity.type
_entity.pdbx_description
1 polymer ?
#
loop_
_entity_poly.entity_id
_entity_poly.type
_entity_poly.pdbx_seq_one_letter_code
_entity_poly.pdbx_strand_id
1 'polypeptide(L)'
;GPFSVRDGEDNYQLYLIRPASTSQSDFINLLFDRPLLLLIVTMLVSAPLLLWLAWSLAKPARKLKNAADEVAQGNLRQHPELEAGPQKFLAAGASFNQMVTALERMMTSQQRLLSDISHELRTPLTRLQLGTALLRRRSGESKELERIETEAHRLDSMINDLLVMSRNQAKNALVSETVK
;
A
#
# COMPACT_ATOMS: atom_id res chain seq x y z
N GLY A 1 70.63 -15.80 2.85
CA GLY A 1 72.04 -15.66 3.20
C GLY A 1 72.79 -15.01 2.01
N PRO A 2 73.80 -14.23 2.20
CA PRO A 2 74.54 -13.63 1.08
C PRO A 2 75.30 -14.71 0.33
N PHE A 3 75.11 -14.78 -0.97
CA PHE A 3 75.96 -15.58 -1.86
C PHE A 3 77.19 -14.75 -2.22
N SER A 4 78.37 -15.21 -1.88
CA SER A 4 79.61 -14.62 -2.35
C SER A 4 80.05 -15.27 -3.68
N VAL A 5 80.05 -14.51 -4.76
CA VAL A 5 80.67 -14.94 -6.02
C VAL A 5 82.04 -14.31 -6.10
N ARG A 6 83.03 -15.15 -6.19
CA ARG A 6 84.48 -14.73 -6.31
C ARG A 6 84.83 -14.79 -7.79
N ASP A 7 84.98 -13.66 -8.38
CA ASP A 7 85.59 -13.60 -9.75
C ASP A 7 86.61 -12.46 -9.77
N GLY A 8 87.87 -12.85 -9.91
CA GLY A 8 88.99 -11.92 -9.95
C GLY A 8 89.11 -10.94 -8.80
N GLU A 9 90.01 -10.22 -8.51
CA GLU A 9 90.44 -9.42 -7.41
C GLU A 9 89.41 -8.53 -6.68
N ASP A 10 88.14 -8.50 -7.06
CA ASP A 10 87.11 -7.68 -6.40
C ASP A 10 85.99 -8.54 -5.75
N ASN A 11 85.79 -8.35 -4.45
CA ASN A 11 84.72 -8.97 -3.67
C ASN A 11 83.41 -8.18 -3.84
N TYR A 12 82.55 -8.65 -4.74
CA TYR A 12 81.18 -8.10 -4.87
C TYR A 12 80.20 -8.85 -3.96
N GLN A 13 79.53 -8.14 -3.08
CA GLN A 13 78.41 -8.69 -2.31
C GLN A 13 77.12 -8.41 -3.08
N LEU A 14 76.52 -9.43 -3.64
CA LEU A 14 75.19 -9.35 -4.27
C LEU A 14 74.14 -9.49 -3.19
N TYR A 15 73.49 -8.39 -2.88
CA TYR A 15 72.27 -8.40 -2.08
C TYR A 15 71.08 -8.64 -2.96
N LEU A 16 70.41 -9.78 -2.83
CA LEU A 16 69.10 -10.01 -3.40
C LEU A 16 68.11 -9.16 -2.59
N ILE A 17 67.79 -8.00 -3.11
CA ILE A 17 66.68 -7.19 -2.61
C ILE A 17 65.39 -7.90 -3.04
N ARG A 18 64.83 -8.70 -2.14
CA ARG A 18 63.49 -9.21 -2.30
C ARG A 18 62.53 -8.01 -2.20
N PRO A 19 61.76 -7.69 -3.24
CA PRO A 19 60.75 -6.67 -3.08
C PRO A 19 59.82 -7.14 -1.96
N ALA A 20 59.63 -6.35 -0.95
CA ALA A 20 58.67 -6.55 0.12
C ALA A 20 57.25 -6.46 -0.51
N SER A 21 56.78 -7.55 -1.07
CA SER A 21 55.37 -7.75 -1.41
C SER A 21 54.62 -8.05 -0.10
N THR A 22 54.80 -7.16 0.83
CA THR A 22 54.38 -7.34 2.21
C THR A 22 53.27 -6.35 2.50
N SER A 23 52.04 -6.69 2.22
CA SER A 23 50.96 -6.05 2.94
C SER A 23 49.64 -6.85 2.78
N GLN A 24 49.34 -7.30 1.59
CA GLN A 24 48.08 -8.01 1.39
C GLN A 24 48.14 -9.50 1.75
N SER A 25 49.23 -10.18 1.40
CA SER A 25 49.39 -11.61 1.72
C SER A 25 49.58 -11.88 3.21
N ASP A 26 50.32 -11.01 3.89
CA ASP A 26 50.56 -11.17 5.33
C ASP A 26 49.31 -10.86 6.15
N PHE A 27 48.50 -9.91 5.70
CA PHE A 27 47.19 -9.61 6.29
C PHE A 27 46.21 -10.77 6.11
N ILE A 28 46.16 -11.35 4.91
CA ILE A 28 45.31 -12.51 4.62
C ILE A 28 45.77 -13.73 5.44
N ASN A 29 47.05 -14.00 5.51
CA ASN A 29 47.56 -15.13 6.27
C ASN A 29 47.35 -14.93 7.79
N LEU A 30 47.47 -13.71 8.31
CA LEU A 30 47.16 -13.39 9.72
C LEU A 30 45.69 -13.61 10.08
N LEU A 31 44.81 -13.31 9.12
CA LEU A 31 43.34 -13.57 9.27
C LEU A 31 43.02 -15.07 9.26
N PHE A 32 43.68 -15.86 8.41
CA PHE A 32 43.41 -17.31 8.31
C PHE A 32 44.05 -18.12 9.46
N ASP A 33 45.17 -17.64 10.04
CA ASP A 33 45.81 -18.29 11.21
C ASP A 33 45.05 -18.10 12.52
N ARG A 34 44.07 -17.18 12.55
CA ARG A 34 43.23 -16.92 13.74
C ARG A 34 41.76 -17.00 13.43
N PRO A 35 41.15 -18.19 13.46
CA PRO A 35 39.73 -18.39 13.11
C PRO A 35 38.76 -17.56 13.95
N LEU A 36 39.11 -17.26 15.19
CA LEU A 36 38.35 -16.37 16.08
C LEU A 36 38.30 -14.91 15.56
N LEU A 37 39.39 -14.41 15.00
CA LEU A 37 39.48 -13.06 14.46
C LEU A 37 38.69 -12.92 13.18
N LEU A 38 38.67 -13.94 12.34
CA LEU A 38 37.81 -14.06 11.14
C LEU A 38 36.35 -14.03 11.54
N LEU A 39 35.94 -14.77 12.57
CA LEU A 39 34.57 -14.79 13.06
C LEU A 39 34.13 -13.40 13.57
N ILE A 40 35.00 -12.72 14.33
CA ILE A 40 34.70 -11.38 14.83
C ILE A 40 34.55 -10.37 13.69
N VAL A 41 35.46 -10.39 12.71
CA VAL A 41 35.40 -9.47 11.55
C VAL A 41 34.17 -9.73 10.71
N THR A 42 33.86 -10.98 10.41
CA THR A 42 32.65 -11.32 9.65
C THR A 42 31.37 -10.91 10.41
N MET A 43 31.32 -11.08 11.73
CA MET A 43 30.18 -10.67 12.55
C MET A 43 30.05 -9.13 12.61
N LEU A 44 31.17 -8.41 12.72
CA LEU A 44 31.22 -6.94 12.74
C LEU A 44 30.78 -6.32 11.40
N VAL A 45 31.03 -6.98 10.28
CA VAL A 45 30.62 -6.51 8.96
C VAL A 45 29.20 -6.95 8.61
N SER A 46 28.86 -8.21 8.93
CA SER A 46 27.55 -8.76 8.54
C SER A 46 26.40 -8.23 9.41
N ALA A 47 26.59 -8.00 10.69
CA ALA A 47 25.54 -7.53 11.58
C ALA A 47 25.00 -6.14 11.19
N PRO A 48 25.82 -5.09 10.99
CA PRO A 48 25.30 -3.80 10.55
C PRO A 48 24.70 -3.84 9.15
N LEU A 49 25.24 -4.67 8.24
CA LEU A 49 24.70 -4.85 6.90
C LEU A 49 23.30 -5.48 6.95
N LEU A 50 23.11 -6.53 7.75
CA LEU A 50 21.82 -7.18 7.94
C LEU A 50 20.80 -6.25 8.60
N LEU A 51 21.22 -5.49 9.62
CA LEU A 51 20.37 -4.48 10.26
C LEU A 51 19.94 -3.39 9.28
N TRP A 52 20.90 -2.88 8.50
CA TRP A 52 20.58 -1.88 7.46
C TRP A 52 19.61 -2.43 6.41
N LEU A 53 19.86 -3.66 5.95
CA LEU A 53 18.97 -4.34 4.99
C LEU A 53 17.57 -4.56 5.58
N ALA A 54 17.48 -5.03 6.83
CA ALA A 54 16.22 -5.23 7.53
C ALA A 54 15.45 -3.90 7.66
N TRP A 55 16.09 -2.82 8.01
CA TRP A 55 15.47 -1.49 8.12
C TRP A 55 15.05 -0.95 6.75
N SER A 56 15.87 -1.16 5.72
CA SER A 56 15.58 -0.75 4.35
C SER A 56 14.33 -1.43 3.77
N LEU A 57 14.07 -2.68 4.15
CA LEU A 57 12.90 -3.44 3.71
C LEU A 57 11.68 -3.23 4.61
N ALA A 58 11.88 -3.10 5.93
CA ALA A 58 10.78 -2.96 6.89
C ALA A 58 10.06 -1.61 6.75
N LYS A 59 10.78 -0.54 6.44
CA LYS A 59 10.21 0.82 6.35
C LYS A 59 9.17 0.97 5.22
N PRO A 60 9.43 0.56 3.97
CA PRO A 60 8.42 0.63 2.92
C PRO A 60 7.26 -0.36 3.14
N ALA A 61 7.53 -1.54 3.69
CA ALA A 61 6.48 -2.50 4.01
C ALA A 61 5.49 -1.96 5.06
N ARG A 62 5.98 -1.25 6.09
CA ARG A 62 5.13 -0.60 7.10
C ARG A 62 4.27 0.52 6.48
N LYS A 63 4.83 1.32 5.56
CA LYS A 63 4.08 2.35 4.86
C LYS A 63 2.92 1.76 4.05
N LEU A 64 3.19 0.69 3.30
CA LEU A 64 2.17 0.00 2.53
C LEU A 64 1.08 -0.61 3.43
N LYS A 65 1.47 -1.22 4.56
CA LYS A 65 0.52 -1.72 5.56
C LYS A 65 -0.38 -0.61 6.09
N ASN A 66 0.19 0.52 6.50
CA ASN A 66 -0.58 1.64 7.05
C ASN A 66 -1.55 2.22 6.00
N ALA A 67 -1.11 2.37 4.75
CA ALA A 67 -1.98 2.79 3.66
C ALA A 67 -3.13 1.79 3.41
N ALA A 68 -2.85 0.49 3.46
CA ALA A 68 -3.88 -0.54 3.34
C ALA A 68 -4.89 -0.51 4.51
N ASP A 69 -4.42 -0.27 5.72
CA ASP A 69 -5.28 -0.12 6.91
C ASP A 69 -6.19 1.12 6.78
N GLU A 70 -5.67 2.24 6.24
CA GLU A 70 -6.49 3.44 5.96
C GLU A 70 -7.57 3.15 4.91
N VAL A 71 -7.23 2.47 3.82
CA VAL A 71 -8.19 2.07 2.79
C VAL A 71 -9.25 1.13 3.37
N ALA A 72 -8.87 0.18 4.22
CA ALA A 72 -9.80 -0.72 4.90
C ALA A 72 -10.78 0.03 5.83
N GLN A 73 -10.40 1.18 6.37
CA GLN A 73 -11.25 2.07 7.17
C GLN A 73 -12.13 3.00 6.31
N GLY A 74 -12.03 2.90 4.98
CA GLY A 74 -12.81 3.70 4.04
C GLY A 74 -12.14 5.01 3.59
N ASN A 75 -10.90 5.27 4.01
CA ASN A 75 -10.13 6.41 3.56
C ASN A 75 -9.42 6.08 2.23
N LEU A 76 -10.03 6.47 1.12
CA LEU A 76 -9.54 6.21 -0.24
C LEU A 76 -8.60 7.32 -0.73
N ARG A 77 -7.67 7.77 0.12
CA ARG A 77 -6.68 8.75 -0.26
C ARG A 77 -5.54 8.10 -1.06
N GLN A 78 -5.04 8.81 -2.07
CA GLN A 78 -3.80 8.45 -2.73
C GLN A 78 -2.60 8.65 -1.79
N HIS A 79 -1.63 7.74 -1.88
CA HIS A 79 -0.43 7.71 -1.05
C HIS A 79 0.81 7.93 -1.93
N PRO A 80 1.14 9.19 -2.30
CA PRO A 80 2.32 9.49 -3.13
C PRO A 80 3.64 9.08 -2.44
N GLU A 81 3.63 8.97 -1.11
CA GLU A 81 4.75 8.48 -0.32
C GLU A 81 5.12 7.01 -0.59
N LEU A 82 4.23 6.23 -1.21
CA LEU A 82 4.50 4.85 -1.63
C LEU A 82 5.25 4.79 -2.96
N GLU A 83 5.22 5.87 -3.74
CA GLU A 83 5.94 6.00 -5.00
C GLU A 83 7.36 6.56 -4.78
N ALA A 84 7.75 6.83 -3.53
CA ALA A 84 9.09 7.25 -3.16
C ALA A 84 9.80 6.13 -2.40
N GLY A 85 10.92 5.64 -2.94
CA GLY A 85 11.69 4.60 -2.25
C GLY A 85 12.49 3.70 -3.19
N PRO A 86 12.99 2.55 -2.70
CA PRO A 86 13.74 1.61 -3.51
C PRO A 86 12.90 1.12 -4.71
N GLN A 87 13.53 1.00 -5.87
CA GLN A 87 12.90 0.70 -7.15
C GLN A 87 11.94 -0.51 -7.12
N LYS A 88 12.24 -1.50 -6.28
CA LYS A 88 11.41 -2.70 -6.11
C LYS A 88 10.02 -2.42 -5.46
N PHE A 89 9.89 -1.34 -4.72
CA PHE A 89 8.64 -0.95 -4.05
C PHE A 89 7.85 0.10 -4.85
N LEU A 90 8.47 0.79 -5.80
CA LEU A 90 7.81 1.80 -6.63
C LEU A 90 6.65 1.20 -7.44
N ALA A 91 6.87 0.05 -8.05
CA ALA A 91 5.83 -0.65 -8.82
C ALA A 91 4.65 -1.08 -7.93
N ALA A 92 4.93 -1.58 -6.72
CA ALA A 92 3.90 -1.95 -5.75
C ALA A 92 3.11 -0.73 -5.26
N GLY A 93 3.79 0.38 -4.98
CA GLY A 93 3.17 1.64 -4.59
C GLY A 93 2.27 2.22 -5.69
N ALA A 94 2.75 2.24 -6.92
CA ALA A 94 1.97 2.67 -8.08
C ALA A 94 0.73 1.79 -8.31
N SER A 95 0.89 0.47 -8.22
CA SER A 95 -0.23 -0.47 -8.34
C SER A 95 -1.25 -0.28 -7.21
N PHE A 96 -0.80 -0.01 -5.99
CA PHE A 96 -1.65 0.29 -4.86
C PHE A 96 -2.47 1.57 -5.11
N ASN A 97 -1.83 2.66 -5.56
CA ASN A 97 -2.52 3.92 -5.88
C ASN A 97 -3.52 3.76 -7.02
N GLN A 98 -3.21 2.94 -8.04
CA GLN A 98 -4.18 2.59 -9.09
C GLN A 98 -5.39 1.84 -8.54
N MET A 99 -5.18 0.90 -7.61
CA MET A 99 -6.26 0.18 -6.95
C MET A 99 -7.14 1.13 -6.14
N VAL A 100 -6.57 2.05 -5.37
CA VAL A 100 -7.30 3.06 -4.60
C VAL A 100 -8.17 3.92 -5.53
N THR A 101 -7.59 4.40 -6.64
CA THR A 101 -8.32 5.19 -7.64
C THR A 101 -9.48 4.39 -8.27
N ALA A 102 -9.27 3.10 -8.54
CA ALA A 102 -10.33 2.25 -9.09
C ALA A 102 -11.47 2.03 -8.08
N LEU A 103 -11.14 1.82 -6.80
CA LEU A 103 -12.11 1.71 -5.72
C LEU A 103 -12.92 3.00 -5.55
N GLU A 104 -12.27 4.15 -5.55
CA GLU A 104 -12.92 5.45 -5.46
C GLU A 104 -13.92 5.67 -6.61
N ARG A 105 -13.50 5.37 -7.84
CA ARG A 105 -14.39 5.42 -9.01
C ARG A 105 -15.58 4.48 -8.88
N MET A 106 -15.35 3.25 -8.43
CA MET A 106 -16.41 2.27 -8.22
C MET A 106 -17.42 2.76 -7.18
N MET A 107 -16.96 3.28 -6.04
CA MET A 107 -17.83 3.82 -5.00
C MET A 107 -18.65 5.02 -5.50
N THR A 108 -18.00 5.95 -6.21
CA THR A 108 -18.67 7.12 -6.81
C THR A 108 -19.73 6.68 -7.85
N SER A 109 -19.39 5.71 -8.69
CA SER A 109 -20.35 5.16 -9.67
C SER A 109 -21.53 4.47 -8.99
N GLN A 110 -21.27 3.70 -7.93
CA GLN A 110 -22.33 3.06 -7.15
C GLN A 110 -23.26 4.08 -6.50
N GLN A 111 -22.74 5.15 -5.92
CA GLN A 111 -23.55 6.21 -5.33
C GLN A 111 -24.40 6.92 -6.36
N ARG A 112 -23.83 7.23 -7.54
CA ARG A 112 -24.60 7.83 -8.64
C ARG A 112 -25.71 6.91 -9.10
N LEU A 113 -25.43 5.61 -9.30
CA LEU A 113 -26.41 4.63 -9.69
C LEU A 113 -27.57 4.54 -8.68
N LEU A 114 -27.28 4.49 -7.38
CA LEU A 114 -28.30 4.47 -6.33
C LEU A 114 -29.15 5.74 -6.33
N SER A 115 -28.54 6.90 -6.55
CA SER A 115 -29.26 8.17 -6.67
C SER A 115 -30.17 8.19 -7.88
N ASP A 116 -29.67 7.77 -9.04
CA ASP A 116 -30.42 7.75 -10.29
C ASP A 116 -31.62 6.78 -10.19
N ILE A 117 -31.40 5.56 -9.69
CA ILE A 117 -32.45 4.58 -9.45
C ILE A 117 -33.52 5.13 -8.51
N SER A 118 -33.11 5.79 -7.43
CA SER A 118 -34.04 6.36 -6.46
C SER A 118 -34.91 7.46 -7.07
N HIS A 119 -34.33 8.29 -7.94
CA HIS A 119 -35.10 9.30 -8.68
C HIS A 119 -36.06 8.68 -9.71
N GLU A 120 -35.60 7.68 -10.45
CA GLU A 120 -36.41 6.99 -11.44
C GLU A 120 -37.56 6.17 -10.82
N LEU A 121 -37.37 5.63 -9.63
CA LEU A 121 -38.42 4.89 -8.91
C LEU A 121 -39.44 5.82 -8.23
N ARG A 122 -39.08 7.02 -7.84
CA ARG A 122 -39.98 7.97 -7.16
C ARG A 122 -41.12 8.40 -8.09
N THR A 123 -40.82 8.62 -9.36
CA THR A 123 -41.83 9.06 -10.34
C THR A 123 -42.97 8.04 -10.52
N PRO A 124 -42.74 6.74 -10.82
CA PRO A 124 -43.82 5.76 -10.94
C PRO A 124 -44.55 5.52 -9.61
N LEU A 125 -43.83 5.60 -8.49
CA LEU A 125 -44.39 5.45 -7.16
C LEU A 125 -45.38 6.58 -6.84
N THR A 126 -45.05 7.84 -7.18
CA THR A 126 -45.96 8.99 -7.04
C THR A 126 -47.18 8.84 -7.90
N ARG A 127 -47.04 8.34 -9.15
CA ARG A 127 -48.18 8.05 -10.04
C ARG A 127 -49.08 6.97 -9.45
N LEU A 128 -48.51 5.91 -8.87
CA LEU A 128 -49.24 4.84 -8.22
C LEU A 128 -50.04 5.37 -7.01
N GLN A 129 -49.42 6.19 -6.15
CA GLN A 129 -50.07 6.82 -5.01
C GLN A 129 -51.24 7.74 -5.46
N LEU A 130 -51.02 8.53 -6.52
CA LEU A 130 -52.07 9.38 -7.09
C LEU A 130 -53.19 8.56 -7.64
N GLY A 131 -52.90 7.47 -8.36
CA GLY A 131 -53.91 6.54 -8.92
C GLY A 131 -54.77 5.90 -7.85
N THR A 132 -54.15 5.43 -6.76
CA THR A 132 -54.90 4.85 -5.63
C THR A 132 -55.78 5.88 -4.93
N ALA A 133 -55.30 7.12 -4.74
CA ALA A 133 -56.07 8.20 -4.16
C ALA A 133 -57.29 8.58 -5.02
N LEU A 134 -57.15 8.60 -6.36
CA LEU A 134 -58.27 8.84 -7.29
C LEU A 134 -59.28 7.72 -7.30
N LEU A 135 -58.82 6.48 -7.24
CA LEU A 135 -59.71 5.29 -7.14
C LEU A 135 -60.49 5.33 -5.82
N ARG A 136 -59.89 5.66 -4.70
CA ARG A 136 -60.53 5.83 -3.41
C ARG A 136 -61.68 6.85 -3.48
N ARG A 137 -61.43 7.98 -4.15
CA ARG A 137 -62.48 9.02 -4.30
C ARG A 137 -63.67 8.57 -5.18
N ARG A 138 -63.41 7.66 -6.16
CA ARG A 138 -64.45 7.21 -7.09
C ARG A 138 -65.22 6.00 -6.59
N SER A 139 -64.57 5.04 -5.99
CA SER A 139 -65.12 3.72 -5.65
C SER A 139 -65.28 3.48 -4.13
N GLY A 140 -64.87 4.44 -3.31
CA GLY A 140 -64.83 4.26 -1.88
C GLY A 140 -63.60 3.47 -1.38
N GLU A 141 -63.57 3.18 -0.09
CA GLU A 141 -62.50 2.38 0.49
C GLU A 141 -62.65 0.89 0.19
N SER A 142 -61.54 0.26 -0.15
CA SER A 142 -61.42 -1.20 -0.22
C SER A 142 -60.17 -1.69 0.46
N LYS A 143 -60.21 -2.92 0.99
CA LYS A 143 -59.02 -3.55 1.64
C LYS A 143 -57.85 -3.68 0.66
N GLU A 144 -58.15 -3.84 -0.61
CA GLU A 144 -57.14 -3.95 -1.68
C GLU A 144 -56.42 -2.62 -1.90
N LEU A 145 -57.15 -1.49 -1.91
CA LEU A 145 -56.56 -0.15 -2.00
C LEU A 145 -55.70 0.19 -0.81
N GLU A 146 -56.14 -0.14 0.41
CA GLU A 146 -55.37 0.05 1.65
C GLU A 146 -54.03 -0.73 1.61
N ARG A 147 -54.06 -1.96 1.10
CA ARG A 147 -52.84 -2.78 0.93
C ARG A 147 -51.90 -2.17 -0.10
N ILE A 148 -52.40 -1.70 -1.23
CA ILE A 148 -51.56 -1.08 -2.27
C ILE A 148 -50.92 0.20 -1.73
N GLU A 149 -51.64 1.05 -1.01
CA GLU A 149 -51.06 2.24 -0.38
C GLU A 149 -50.00 1.92 0.65
N THR A 150 -50.28 0.92 1.50
CA THR A 150 -49.29 0.48 2.50
C THR A 150 -48.01 0.01 1.84
N GLU A 151 -48.07 -0.79 0.80
CA GLU A 151 -46.90 -1.24 0.07
C GLU A 151 -46.20 -0.08 -0.68
N ALA A 152 -46.93 0.88 -1.23
CA ALA A 152 -46.37 2.05 -1.86
C ALA A 152 -45.60 2.93 -0.86
N HIS A 153 -46.16 3.15 0.31
CA HIS A 153 -45.42 3.86 1.41
C HIS A 153 -44.20 3.11 1.89
N ARG A 154 -44.28 1.79 1.97
CA ARG A 154 -43.12 0.96 2.35
C ARG A 154 -42.01 1.05 1.30
N LEU A 155 -42.31 1.05 0.03
CA LEU A 155 -41.35 1.25 -1.06
C LEU A 155 -40.69 2.65 -0.99
N ASP A 156 -41.50 3.70 -0.74
CA ASP A 156 -40.94 5.06 -0.57
C ASP A 156 -39.97 5.16 0.59
N SER A 157 -40.32 4.55 1.72
CA SER A 157 -39.41 4.48 2.89
C SER A 157 -38.11 3.76 2.52
N MET A 158 -38.15 2.61 1.87
CA MET A 158 -36.94 1.86 1.46
C MET A 158 -36.06 2.67 0.49
N ILE A 159 -36.64 3.40 -0.45
CA ILE A 159 -35.92 4.27 -1.39
C ILE A 159 -35.22 5.39 -0.62
N ASN A 160 -35.90 6.01 0.35
CA ASN A 160 -35.31 7.05 1.18
C ASN A 160 -34.18 6.50 2.06
N ASP A 161 -34.32 5.32 2.63
CA ASP A 161 -33.27 4.67 3.44
C ASP A 161 -32.04 4.38 2.59
N LEU A 162 -32.20 3.89 1.35
CA LEU A 162 -31.09 3.68 0.41
C LEU A 162 -30.36 4.98 0.10
N LEU A 163 -31.08 6.08 -0.12
CA LEU A 163 -30.50 7.39 -0.36
C LEU A 163 -29.71 7.93 0.83
N VAL A 164 -30.23 7.75 2.06
CA VAL A 164 -29.57 8.16 3.29
C VAL A 164 -28.29 7.35 3.50
N MET A 165 -28.33 6.04 3.31
CA MET A 165 -27.14 5.18 3.39
C MET A 165 -26.08 5.58 2.36
N SER A 166 -26.46 5.83 1.12
CA SER A 166 -25.58 6.28 0.05
C SER A 166 -24.90 7.62 0.40
N ARG A 167 -25.65 8.59 0.92
CA ARG A 167 -25.12 9.90 1.35
C ARG A 167 -24.18 9.81 2.54
N ASN A 168 -24.48 8.96 3.52
CA ASN A 168 -23.65 8.78 4.69
C ASN A 168 -22.29 8.12 4.35
N GLN A 169 -22.27 7.19 3.40
CA GLN A 169 -21.03 6.63 2.88
C GLN A 169 -20.16 7.70 2.20
N ALA A 170 -20.77 8.59 1.39
CA ALA A 170 -20.07 9.70 0.75
C ALA A 170 -19.51 10.70 1.78
N LYS A 171 -20.28 11.02 2.83
CA LYS A 171 -19.88 11.98 3.85
C LYS A 171 -18.73 11.44 4.71
N ASN A 172 -18.73 10.17 5.05
CA ASN A 172 -17.63 9.53 5.79
C ASN A 172 -16.31 9.51 4.99
N ALA A 173 -16.39 9.34 3.67
CA ALA A 173 -15.22 9.45 2.79
C ALA A 173 -14.65 10.87 2.74
N LEU A 174 -15.52 11.91 2.72
CA LEU A 174 -15.12 13.33 2.67
C LEU A 174 -14.62 13.86 4.03
N VAL A 175 -15.19 13.42 5.16
CA VAL A 175 -14.75 13.85 6.50
C VAL A 175 -13.36 13.34 6.82
N SER A 176 -12.98 12.19 6.30
CA SER A 176 -11.63 11.66 6.41
C SER A 176 -10.57 12.53 5.68
N GLU A 177 -10.98 13.33 4.72
CA GLU A 177 -10.10 14.22 3.94
C GLU A 177 -9.86 15.59 4.62
N THR A 178 -10.78 16.01 5.52
CA THR A 178 -10.78 17.38 6.09
C THR A 178 -10.16 17.45 7.50
N VAL A 179 -9.82 16.33 8.11
CA VAL A 179 -9.21 16.25 9.45
C VAL A 179 -7.69 16.05 9.33
N LYS A 180 -7.03 17.01 8.66
CA LYS A 180 -5.58 17.24 8.76
C LYS A 180 -5.27 18.73 8.78
#